data_25176e51eb5d7ce0120c9982cd9999e2
#
_entry.id   25176e51eb5d7ce0120c9982cd9999e2
#
_cell.length_a   1.000
_cell.length_b   1.000
_cell.length_c   1.000
_cell.angle_alpha   90.00
_cell.angle_beta   90.00
_cell.angle_gamma   90.00
#
_symmetry.space_group_name_H-M   'P 1'
#
loop_
_entity.id
_entity.type
_entity.pdbx_description
1 polymer ?
#
loop_
_entity_poly.entity_id
_entity_poly.type
_entity_poly.pdbx_seq_one_letter_code
_entity_poly.pdbx_strand_id
1 'polypeptide(L)'
;EQLLEGISHIGPKYKAKKFIAYFLNFTNTYMPLDVFEKSMEEACQVEGIVALDISTRPDCINDAYLEVLDRIRQTYHVDITVELGLQSANAHTLAILNRCHTVAEFIDAALRIGRYGFGLCTHIIADLPWDDRLDVVEAAKLVSVLPVTEVKLHSLFVVKGTRLAEEFEAGRVRLLPLDEYIHRVV
;
A
#
# COMPACT_ATOMS: atom_id res chain seq x y z
N GLU A 1 19.85 10.78 -1.50
CA GLU A 1 20.19 11.02 -2.91
C GLU A 1 18.93 10.96 -3.77
N GLN A 2 18.18 9.84 -3.84
CA GLN A 2 16.95 9.67 -4.65
C GLN A 2 15.88 10.75 -4.38
N LEU A 3 15.64 11.14 -3.14
CA LEU A 3 14.67 12.18 -2.79
C LEU A 3 15.10 13.55 -3.38
N LEU A 4 16.36 13.90 -3.26
CA LEU A 4 16.89 15.17 -3.80
C LEU A 4 16.78 15.22 -5.33
N GLU A 5 17.08 14.13 -6.01
CA GLU A 5 16.90 14.00 -7.46
C GLU A 5 15.42 14.15 -7.85
N GLY A 6 14.52 13.43 -7.14
CA GLY A 6 13.08 13.54 -7.34
C GLY A 6 12.56 14.96 -7.16
N ILE A 7 12.95 15.62 -6.07
CA ILE A 7 12.58 17.00 -5.75
C ILE A 7 13.08 17.97 -6.83
N SER A 8 14.34 17.83 -7.26
CA SER A 8 14.92 18.68 -8.29
C SER A 8 14.19 18.59 -9.64
N HIS A 9 13.64 17.41 -9.94
CA HIS A 9 12.89 17.16 -11.18
C HIS A 9 11.43 17.62 -11.09
N ILE A 10 10.76 17.30 -9.98
CA ILE A 10 9.31 17.50 -9.81
C ILE A 10 9.00 18.94 -9.33
N GLY A 11 9.81 19.47 -8.42
CA GLY A 11 9.62 20.79 -7.81
C GLY A 11 9.40 21.90 -8.83
N PRO A 12 10.31 22.12 -9.80
CA PRO A 12 10.14 23.15 -10.82
C PRO A 12 8.93 22.93 -11.72
N LYS A 13 8.66 21.68 -12.10
CA LYS A 13 7.56 21.32 -12.99
C LYS A 13 6.18 21.66 -12.41
N TYR A 14 5.99 21.42 -11.12
CA TYR A 14 4.71 21.63 -10.44
C TYR A 14 4.71 22.87 -9.53
N LYS A 15 5.80 23.63 -9.48
CA LYS A 15 6.02 24.74 -8.53
C LYS A 15 5.79 24.32 -7.07
N ALA A 16 6.09 23.05 -6.77
CA ALA A 16 5.89 22.46 -5.46
C ALA A 16 6.99 22.92 -4.49
N LYS A 17 6.61 23.17 -3.23
CA LYS A 17 7.50 23.53 -2.12
C LYS A 17 7.43 22.54 -0.97
N LYS A 18 6.41 21.67 -0.97
CA LYS A 18 6.18 20.64 0.02
C LYS A 18 6.07 19.30 -0.70
N PHE A 19 6.67 18.28 -0.14
CA PHE A 19 6.78 16.96 -0.75
C PHE A 19 6.45 15.88 0.26
N ILE A 20 5.93 14.77 -0.26
CA ILE A 20 5.74 13.52 0.48
C ILE A 20 6.89 12.59 0.09
N ALA A 21 7.61 12.06 1.06
CA ALA A 21 8.59 11.01 0.79
C ALA A 21 7.85 9.66 0.70
N TYR A 22 7.77 9.11 -0.50
CA TYR A 22 7.00 7.91 -0.78
C TYR A 22 7.90 6.67 -0.88
N PHE A 23 7.78 5.79 0.11
CA PHE A 23 8.46 4.50 0.17
C PHE A 23 7.58 3.42 -0.48
N LEU A 24 7.57 3.39 -1.81
CA LEU A 24 6.70 2.52 -2.61
C LEU A 24 7.26 1.11 -2.81
N ASN A 25 8.56 1.00 -3.07
CA ASN A 25 9.15 -0.26 -3.52
C ASN A 25 9.28 -1.26 -2.37
N PHE A 26 8.87 -2.52 -2.65
CA PHE A 26 8.96 -3.64 -1.71
C PHE A 26 8.09 -3.48 -0.45
N THR A 27 8.41 -4.30 0.56
CA THR A 27 7.77 -4.27 1.87
C THR A 27 8.70 -3.54 2.84
N ASN A 28 8.46 -2.25 3.06
CA ASN A 28 9.40 -1.39 3.78
C ASN A 28 9.60 -1.79 5.25
N THR A 29 8.62 -2.43 5.88
CA THR A 29 8.75 -2.96 7.25
C THR A 29 9.30 -4.40 7.31
N TYR A 30 9.91 -4.91 6.22
CA TYR A 30 10.58 -6.20 6.20
C TYR A 30 12.11 -6.09 6.39
N MET A 31 12.62 -4.90 6.57
CA MET A 31 14.03 -4.63 6.89
C MET A 31 14.26 -4.57 8.41
N PRO A 32 15.50 -4.69 8.92
CA PRO A 32 15.80 -4.48 10.33
C PRO A 32 15.31 -3.12 10.83
N LEU A 33 14.83 -3.07 12.08
CA LEU A 33 14.16 -1.90 12.65
C LEU A 33 15.07 -0.65 12.68
N ASP A 34 16.33 -0.83 12.99
CA ASP A 34 17.34 0.25 13.00
C ASP A 34 17.60 0.83 11.61
N VAL A 35 17.60 -0.02 10.58
CA VAL A 35 17.72 0.41 9.17
C VAL A 35 16.48 1.16 8.74
N PHE A 36 15.30 0.67 9.14
CA PHE A 36 14.03 1.34 8.89
C PHE A 36 14.00 2.74 9.51
N GLU A 37 14.27 2.83 10.82
CA GLU A 37 14.28 4.10 11.57
C GLU A 37 15.22 5.11 10.91
N LYS A 38 16.46 4.72 10.66
CA LYS A 38 17.45 5.57 10.00
C LYS A 38 16.97 6.06 8.63
N SER A 39 16.35 5.20 7.83
CA SER A 39 15.86 5.59 6.50
C SER A 39 14.73 6.62 6.57
N MET A 40 13.83 6.49 7.55
CA MET A 40 12.74 7.46 7.77
C MET A 40 13.29 8.80 8.27
N GLU A 41 14.25 8.78 9.21
CA GLU A 41 14.91 9.99 9.71
C GLU A 41 15.67 10.74 8.60
N GLU A 42 16.45 10.02 7.78
CA GLU A 42 17.16 10.61 6.64
C GLU A 42 16.19 11.27 5.65
N ALA A 43 15.02 10.69 5.44
CA ALA A 43 14.00 11.29 4.58
C ALA A 43 13.45 12.59 5.19
N CYS A 44 13.18 12.61 6.49
CA CYS A 44 12.66 13.80 7.18
C CYS A 44 13.65 14.95 7.25
N GLN A 45 14.96 14.69 7.16
CA GLN A 45 16.01 15.73 7.14
C GLN A 45 16.08 16.47 5.79
N VAL A 46 15.41 15.98 4.76
CA VAL A 46 15.38 16.66 3.44
C VAL A 46 14.40 17.82 3.51
N GLU A 47 14.89 19.02 3.15
CA GLU A 47 14.07 20.23 3.16
C GLU A 47 12.83 20.10 2.27
N GLY A 48 11.69 20.51 2.81
CA GLY A 48 10.40 20.48 2.12
C GLY A 48 9.64 19.16 2.27
N ILE A 49 10.18 18.13 2.91
CA ILE A 49 9.42 16.92 3.26
C ILE A 49 8.47 17.26 4.41
N VAL A 50 7.18 16.99 4.20
CA VAL A 50 6.11 17.26 5.16
C VAL A 50 5.31 16.01 5.54
N ALA A 51 5.50 14.92 4.81
CA ALA A 51 4.85 13.63 5.10
C ALA A 51 5.71 12.46 4.60
N LEU A 52 5.47 11.28 5.20
CA LEU A 52 5.99 10.00 4.77
C LEU A 52 4.84 9.06 4.43
N ASP A 53 4.85 8.48 3.23
CA ASP A 53 3.95 7.42 2.81
C ASP A 53 4.74 6.12 2.71
N ILE A 54 4.34 5.10 3.47
CA ILE A 54 5.09 3.85 3.63
C ILE A 54 4.26 2.66 3.20
N SER A 55 4.64 2.04 2.07
CA SER A 55 3.97 0.83 1.58
C SER A 55 4.50 -0.41 2.29
N THR A 56 3.57 -1.24 2.77
CA THR A 56 3.91 -2.50 3.44
C THR A 56 2.81 -3.57 3.29
N ARG A 57 3.09 -4.76 3.81
CA ARG A 57 2.13 -5.87 3.91
C ARG A 57 1.60 -6.01 5.33
N PRO A 58 0.37 -6.54 5.50
CA PRO A 58 -0.24 -6.75 6.81
C PRO A 58 0.59 -7.61 7.77
N ASP A 59 1.23 -8.67 7.25
CA ASP A 59 2.05 -9.62 8.01
C ASP A 59 3.45 -9.07 8.39
N CYS A 60 3.84 -7.92 7.83
CA CYS A 60 5.18 -7.37 8.02
C CYS A 60 5.21 -6.14 8.94
N ILE A 61 4.06 -5.58 9.34
CA ILE A 61 4.01 -4.44 10.24
C ILE A 61 3.62 -4.87 11.66
N ASN A 62 4.37 -4.41 12.65
CA ASN A 62 4.11 -4.64 14.07
C ASN A 62 4.30 -3.35 14.88
N ASP A 63 4.01 -3.43 16.17
CA ASP A 63 4.02 -2.25 17.05
C ASP A 63 5.39 -1.56 17.12
N ALA A 64 6.51 -2.30 17.00
CA ALA A 64 7.84 -1.70 17.03
C ALA A 64 8.06 -0.72 15.86
N TYR A 65 7.59 -1.05 14.63
CA TYR A 65 7.66 -0.12 13.50
C TYR A 65 6.70 1.07 13.69
N LEU A 66 5.51 0.84 14.25
CA LEU A 66 4.55 1.91 14.51
C LEU A 66 5.06 2.89 15.58
N GLU A 67 5.74 2.39 16.61
CA GLU A 67 6.40 3.23 17.64
C GLU A 67 7.53 4.07 17.04
N VAL A 68 8.32 3.51 16.12
CA VAL A 68 9.34 4.27 15.39
C VAL A 68 8.68 5.40 14.59
N LEU A 69 7.63 5.10 13.82
CA LEU A 69 6.92 6.10 13.03
C LEU A 69 6.29 7.20 13.91
N ASP A 70 5.77 6.84 15.09
CA ASP A 70 5.21 7.84 16.02
C ASP A 70 6.28 8.77 16.59
N ARG A 71 7.45 8.24 16.96
CA ARG A 71 8.60 9.07 17.36
C ARG A 71 9.04 10.03 16.25
N ILE A 72 9.12 9.55 15.02
CA ILE A 72 9.48 10.34 13.84
C ILE A 72 8.45 11.45 13.60
N ARG A 73 7.16 11.12 13.62
CA ARG A 73 6.07 12.10 13.50
C ARG A 73 6.21 13.22 14.53
N GLN A 74 6.46 12.86 15.78
CA GLN A 74 6.60 13.82 16.88
C GLN A 74 7.88 14.66 16.76
N THR A 75 8.99 14.06 16.35
CA THR A 75 10.30 14.72 16.27
C THR A 75 10.39 15.68 15.09
N TYR A 76 9.90 15.25 13.92
CA TYR A 76 10.05 16.00 12.67
C TYR A 76 8.78 16.75 12.25
N HIS A 77 7.68 16.58 12.98
CA HIS A 77 6.39 17.22 12.70
C HIS A 77 5.88 16.92 11.27
N VAL A 78 6.04 15.69 10.84
CA VAL A 78 5.58 15.18 9.54
C VAL A 78 4.32 14.33 9.69
N ASP A 79 3.46 14.32 8.69
CA ASP A 79 2.34 13.39 8.63
C ASP A 79 2.81 11.99 8.22
N ILE A 80 2.16 10.96 8.72
CA ILE A 80 2.45 9.56 8.39
C ILE A 80 1.22 8.92 7.76
N THR A 81 1.40 8.31 6.60
CA THR A 81 0.43 7.40 5.97
C THR A 81 1.06 6.03 5.80
N VAL A 82 0.39 5.00 6.28
CA VAL A 82 0.76 3.60 5.99
C VAL A 82 -0.10 3.10 4.85
N GLU A 83 0.55 2.64 3.77
CA GLU A 83 -0.14 2.01 2.65
C GLU A 83 -0.13 0.49 2.82
N LEU A 84 -1.31 -0.08 3.00
CA LEU A 84 -1.48 -1.48 3.37
C LEU A 84 -2.17 -2.27 2.25
N GLY A 85 -1.48 -3.27 1.71
CA GLY A 85 -1.99 -4.07 0.60
C GLY A 85 -2.96 -5.16 1.03
N LEU A 86 -4.26 -4.91 1.00
CA LEU A 86 -5.29 -5.94 1.15
C LEU A 86 -5.38 -6.80 -0.12
N GLN A 87 -5.48 -6.17 -1.26
CA GLN A 87 -5.65 -6.68 -2.62
C GLN A 87 -7.04 -7.28 -2.88
N SER A 88 -7.53 -8.20 -2.05
CA SER A 88 -8.84 -8.83 -2.11
C SER A 88 -9.32 -9.16 -0.69
N ALA A 89 -10.64 -9.17 -0.47
CA ALA A 89 -11.27 -9.71 0.75
C ALA A 89 -11.49 -11.24 0.66
N ASN A 90 -11.28 -11.85 -0.50
CA ASN A 90 -11.44 -13.27 -0.73
C ASN A 90 -10.18 -14.06 -0.32
N ALA A 91 -10.28 -14.84 0.75
CA ALA A 91 -9.16 -15.62 1.28
C ALA A 91 -8.59 -16.63 0.24
N HIS A 92 -9.45 -17.18 -0.63
CA HIS A 92 -9.02 -18.09 -1.69
C HIS A 92 -8.16 -17.37 -2.72
N THR A 93 -8.57 -16.18 -3.16
CA THR A 93 -7.82 -15.33 -4.07
C THR A 93 -6.48 -14.90 -3.47
N LEU A 94 -6.45 -14.52 -2.19
CA LEU A 94 -5.19 -14.20 -1.49
C LEU A 94 -4.21 -15.37 -1.48
N ALA A 95 -4.71 -16.60 -1.32
CA ALA A 95 -3.89 -17.81 -1.39
C ALA A 95 -3.33 -18.05 -2.81
N ILE A 96 -4.14 -17.89 -3.86
CA ILE A 96 -3.71 -18.01 -5.26
C ILE A 96 -2.62 -16.98 -5.59
N LEU A 97 -2.79 -15.74 -5.12
CA LEU A 97 -1.85 -14.64 -5.30
C LEU A 97 -0.57 -14.80 -4.45
N ASN A 98 -0.51 -15.82 -3.61
CA ASN A 98 0.62 -16.03 -2.67
C ASN A 98 0.92 -14.77 -1.81
N ARG A 99 -0.15 -14.15 -1.26
CA ARG A 99 -0.03 -12.85 -0.55
C ARG A 99 0.65 -12.95 0.81
N CYS A 100 0.83 -14.15 1.35
CA CYS A 100 1.47 -14.40 2.65
C CYS A 100 0.75 -13.74 3.85
N HIS A 101 -0.46 -13.23 3.66
CA HIS A 101 -1.32 -12.70 4.73
C HIS A 101 -2.77 -13.11 4.53
N THR A 102 -3.52 -13.09 5.61
CA THR A 102 -4.95 -13.32 5.65
C THR A 102 -5.72 -12.01 5.80
N VAL A 103 -7.04 -12.05 5.59
CA VAL A 103 -7.93 -10.91 5.88
C VAL A 103 -7.88 -10.56 7.38
N ALA A 104 -7.75 -11.56 8.27
CA ALA A 104 -7.64 -11.33 9.71
C ALA A 104 -6.38 -10.53 10.09
N GLU A 105 -5.23 -10.86 9.46
CA GLU A 105 -3.98 -10.11 9.66
C GLU A 105 -4.08 -8.68 9.12
N PHE A 106 -4.79 -8.48 8.01
CA PHE A 106 -5.07 -7.13 7.50
C PHE A 106 -5.92 -6.33 8.52
N ILE A 107 -6.98 -6.92 9.07
CA ILE A 107 -7.83 -6.26 10.08
C ILE A 107 -7.01 -5.87 11.31
N ASP A 108 -6.20 -6.79 11.83
CA ASP A 108 -5.34 -6.54 13.00
C ASP A 108 -4.34 -5.41 12.72
N ALA A 109 -3.65 -5.44 11.57
CA ALA A 109 -2.71 -4.39 11.17
C ALA A 109 -3.42 -3.02 11.03
N ALA A 110 -4.59 -2.98 10.38
CA ALA A 110 -5.37 -1.76 10.20
C ALA A 110 -5.79 -1.15 11.55
N LEU A 111 -6.26 -1.98 12.48
CA LEU A 111 -6.65 -1.53 13.82
C LEU A 111 -5.45 -1.03 14.63
N ARG A 112 -4.29 -1.68 14.51
CA ARG A 112 -3.05 -1.20 15.16
C ARG A 112 -2.60 0.15 14.61
N ILE A 113 -2.55 0.31 13.27
CA ILE A 113 -2.22 1.59 12.62
C ILE A 113 -3.16 2.70 13.09
N GLY A 114 -4.47 2.42 13.14
CA GLY A 114 -5.48 3.37 13.58
C GLY A 114 -5.30 3.87 15.01
N ARG A 115 -4.75 3.06 15.94
CA ARG A 115 -4.46 3.49 17.33
C ARG A 115 -3.42 4.60 17.41
N TYR A 116 -2.50 4.68 16.45
CA TYR A 116 -1.50 5.74 16.36
C TYR A 116 -2.06 7.00 15.67
N GLY A 117 -3.26 6.93 15.10
CA GLY A 117 -3.87 8.04 14.36
C GLY A 117 -3.12 8.39 13.07
N PHE A 118 -2.43 7.42 12.47
CA PHE A 118 -1.83 7.56 11.15
C PHE A 118 -2.87 7.49 10.05
N GLY A 119 -2.61 8.12 8.91
CA GLY A 119 -3.33 7.83 7.68
C GLY A 119 -3.16 6.35 7.30
N LEU A 120 -4.23 5.73 6.84
CA LEU A 120 -4.22 4.36 6.35
C LEU A 120 -4.80 4.33 4.95
N CYS A 121 -3.93 4.06 3.96
CA CYS A 121 -4.33 3.85 2.57
C CYS A 121 -4.37 2.34 2.29
N THR A 122 -5.51 1.85 1.82
CA THR A 122 -5.69 0.43 1.49
C THR A 122 -5.65 0.21 -0.01
N HIS A 123 -4.84 -0.75 -0.46
CA HIS A 123 -4.77 -1.14 -1.87
C HIS A 123 -5.68 -2.34 -2.16
N ILE A 124 -6.52 -2.21 -3.18
CA ILE A 124 -7.44 -3.24 -3.66
C ILE A 124 -7.27 -3.38 -5.17
N ILE A 125 -7.26 -4.61 -5.67
CA ILE A 125 -7.27 -4.92 -7.11
C ILE A 125 -8.68 -5.39 -7.46
N ALA A 126 -9.44 -4.59 -8.22
CA ALA A 126 -10.86 -4.82 -8.44
C ALA A 126 -11.16 -5.86 -9.55
N ASP A 127 -10.17 -6.20 -10.37
CA ASP A 127 -10.33 -7.09 -11.54
C ASP A 127 -9.52 -8.38 -11.45
N LEU A 128 -9.32 -8.89 -10.25
CA LEU A 128 -8.71 -10.20 -10.08
C LEU A 128 -9.57 -11.29 -10.74
N PRO A 129 -8.98 -12.20 -11.54
CA PRO A 129 -9.72 -13.21 -12.28
C PRO A 129 -10.47 -14.23 -11.44
N TRP A 130 -10.09 -14.35 -10.18
CA TRP A 130 -10.68 -15.29 -9.20
C TRP A 130 -11.71 -14.64 -8.29
N ASP A 131 -11.90 -13.32 -8.40
CA ASP A 131 -12.89 -12.56 -7.66
C ASP A 131 -14.09 -12.24 -8.56
N ASP A 132 -15.25 -12.12 -7.93
CA ASP A 132 -16.44 -11.59 -8.57
C ASP A 132 -16.79 -10.18 -8.04
N ARG A 133 -17.95 -9.65 -8.47
CA ARG A 133 -18.41 -8.34 -8.01
C ARG A 133 -18.70 -8.32 -6.50
N LEU A 134 -19.17 -9.44 -5.93
CA LEU A 134 -19.47 -9.49 -4.50
C LEU A 134 -18.20 -9.42 -3.66
N ASP A 135 -17.09 -10.01 -4.13
CA ASP A 135 -15.80 -9.92 -3.43
C ASP A 135 -15.32 -8.46 -3.34
N VAL A 136 -15.52 -7.66 -4.40
CA VAL A 136 -15.19 -6.23 -4.39
C VAL A 136 -16.10 -5.45 -3.43
N VAL A 137 -17.41 -5.77 -3.41
CA VAL A 137 -18.37 -5.18 -2.46
C VAL A 137 -18.01 -5.55 -1.02
N GLU A 138 -17.63 -6.81 -0.75
CA GLU A 138 -17.20 -7.21 0.58
C GLU A 138 -15.89 -6.52 1.00
N ALA A 139 -14.94 -6.32 0.08
CA ALA A 139 -13.76 -5.51 0.34
C ALA A 139 -14.12 -4.07 0.69
N ALA A 140 -15.04 -3.45 -0.04
CA ALA A 140 -15.53 -2.09 0.24
C ALA A 140 -16.21 -1.99 1.62
N LYS A 141 -17.06 -2.95 1.98
CA LYS A 141 -17.69 -3.02 3.31
C LYS A 141 -16.64 -3.18 4.42
N LEU A 142 -15.67 -4.08 4.21
CA LEU A 142 -14.59 -4.31 5.17
C LEU A 142 -13.81 -3.02 5.44
N VAL A 143 -13.36 -2.32 4.41
CA VAL A 143 -12.57 -1.09 4.60
C VAL A 143 -13.40 0.05 5.18
N SER A 144 -14.73 0.08 4.94
CA SER A 144 -15.63 1.11 5.46
C SER A 144 -15.81 1.08 6.98
N VAL A 145 -15.57 -0.05 7.64
CA VAL A 145 -15.70 -0.21 9.10
C VAL A 145 -14.36 -0.16 9.82
N LEU A 146 -13.25 -0.08 9.10
CA LEU A 146 -11.90 0.02 9.62
C LEU A 146 -11.43 1.48 9.58
N PRO A 147 -10.36 1.86 10.31
CA PRO A 147 -9.82 3.22 10.30
C PRO A 147 -9.05 3.55 9.00
N VAL A 148 -9.62 3.15 7.86
CA VAL A 148 -9.08 3.43 6.54
C VAL A 148 -9.44 4.86 6.14
N THR A 149 -8.44 5.66 5.78
CA THR A 149 -8.60 7.06 5.35
C THR A 149 -8.65 7.20 3.84
N GLU A 150 -7.98 6.29 3.12
CA GLU A 150 -7.88 6.30 1.66
C GLU A 150 -7.95 4.88 1.09
N VAL A 151 -8.43 4.76 -0.14
CA VAL A 151 -8.44 3.50 -0.90
C VAL A 151 -7.82 3.75 -2.28
N LYS A 152 -6.82 2.95 -2.64
CA LYS A 152 -6.28 2.90 -4.00
C LYS A 152 -6.83 1.67 -4.72
N LEU A 153 -7.71 1.90 -5.69
CA LEU A 153 -8.19 0.84 -6.58
C LEU A 153 -7.21 0.66 -7.74
N HIS A 154 -6.74 -0.57 -7.89
CA HIS A 154 -5.84 -0.97 -8.97
C HIS A 154 -6.56 -1.86 -9.97
N SER A 155 -6.12 -1.76 -11.22
CA SER A 155 -6.37 -2.76 -12.25
C SER A 155 -5.20 -3.75 -12.29
N LEU A 156 -5.49 -5.00 -12.61
CA LEU A 156 -4.49 -6.07 -12.72
C LEU A 156 -3.64 -5.90 -13.98
N PHE A 157 -2.33 -5.89 -13.83
CA PHE A 157 -1.38 -5.92 -14.93
C PHE A 157 -0.62 -7.24 -14.97
N VAL A 158 -0.57 -7.85 -16.15
CA VAL A 158 0.26 -9.03 -16.41
C VAL A 158 1.66 -8.58 -16.79
N VAL A 159 2.60 -8.76 -15.86
CA VAL A 159 4.00 -8.36 -16.08
C VAL A 159 4.77 -9.52 -16.69
N LYS A 160 5.47 -9.28 -17.79
CA LYS A 160 6.29 -10.28 -18.49
C LYS A 160 7.34 -10.90 -17.54
N GLY A 161 7.55 -12.22 -17.65
CA GLY A 161 8.48 -12.97 -16.81
C GLY A 161 7.96 -13.31 -15.43
N THR A 162 6.66 -13.15 -15.17
CA THR A 162 6.00 -13.59 -13.93
C THR A 162 5.21 -14.88 -14.16
N ARG A 163 4.94 -15.63 -13.08
CA ARG A 163 4.05 -16.79 -13.13
C ARG A 163 2.67 -16.43 -13.67
N LEU A 164 2.15 -15.25 -13.35
CA LEU A 164 0.87 -14.78 -13.88
C LEU A 164 0.92 -14.64 -15.41
N ALA A 165 2.05 -14.19 -15.98
CA ALA A 165 2.22 -14.13 -17.43
C ALA A 165 2.19 -15.52 -18.08
N GLU A 166 2.84 -16.51 -17.46
CA GLU A 166 2.82 -17.90 -17.92
C GLU A 166 1.40 -18.49 -17.89
N GLU A 167 0.63 -18.23 -16.84
CA GLU A 167 -0.76 -18.65 -16.71
C GLU A 167 -1.67 -17.97 -17.76
N PHE A 168 -1.41 -16.68 -18.01
CA PHE A 168 -2.13 -15.91 -19.01
C PHE A 168 -1.82 -16.39 -20.45
N GLU A 169 -0.56 -16.59 -20.78
CA GLU A 169 -0.11 -17.11 -22.09
C GLU A 169 -0.65 -18.54 -22.34
N ALA A 170 -0.76 -19.34 -21.30
CA ALA A 170 -1.35 -20.68 -21.37
C ALA A 170 -2.90 -20.69 -21.41
N GLY A 171 -3.54 -19.52 -21.36
CA GLY A 171 -5.00 -19.38 -21.39
C GLY A 171 -5.72 -19.83 -20.12
N ARG A 172 -4.99 -20.07 -19.01
CA ARG A 172 -5.57 -20.45 -17.72
C ARG A 172 -6.06 -19.25 -16.89
N VAL A 173 -5.55 -18.07 -17.17
CA VAL A 173 -6.01 -16.81 -16.62
C VAL A 173 -6.48 -15.89 -17.74
N ARG A 174 -7.59 -15.20 -17.53
CA ARG A 174 -8.12 -14.19 -18.45
C ARG A 174 -8.29 -12.88 -17.69
N LEU A 175 -7.84 -11.78 -18.30
CA LEU A 175 -8.11 -10.45 -17.77
C LEU A 175 -9.56 -10.07 -18.08
N LEU A 176 -10.14 -9.29 -17.19
CA LEU A 176 -11.48 -8.76 -17.39
C LEU A 176 -11.49 -7.66 -18.46
N PRO A 177 -12.57 -7.58 -19.27
CA PRO A 177 -12.81 -6.44 -20.14
C PRO A 177 -12.97 -5.15 -19.34
N LEU A 178 -12.66 -4.01 -19.95
CA LEU A 178 -12.72 -2.70 -19.30
C LEU A 178 -14.13 -2.34 -18.78
N ASP A 179 -15.16 -2.68 -19.51
CA ASP A 179 -16.55 -2.47 -19.13
C ASP A 179 -16.93 -3.25 -17.85
N GLU A 180 -16.46 -4.48 -17.73
CA GLU A 180 -16.64 -5.28 -16.50
C GLU A 180 -15.85 -4.72 -15.33
N TYR A 181 -14.60 -4.26 -15.54
CA TYR A 181 -13.84 -3.55 -14.52
C TYR A 181 -14.60 -2.30 -14.02
N ILE A 182 -15.08 -1.47 -14.94
CA ILE A 182 -15.86 -0.27 -14.60
C ILE A 182 -17.10 -0.66 -13.78
N HIS A 183 -17.80 -1.73 -14.17
CA HIS A 183 -18.98 -2.20 -13.45
C HIS A 183 -18.70 -2.73 -12.03
N ARG A 184 -17.45 -3.15 -11.76
CA ARG A 184 -17.04 -3.57 -10.42
C ARG A 184 -16.66 -2.41 -9.50
N VAL A 185 -16.21 -1.28 -10.06
CA VAL A 185 -15.70 -0.13 -9.29
C VAL A 185 -16.71 1.02 -9.16
N VAL A 186 -17.80 0.99 -9.94
CA VAL A 186 -18.92 1.92 -9.91
C VAL A 186 -20.15 1.26 -9.33
#